data_2c47931d717f87c0a8c9dc07efa294a8
#
_entry.id   2c47931d717f87c0a8c9dc07efa294a8
#
_cell.length_a   1.000
_cell.length_b   1.000
_cell.length_c   1.000
_cell.angle_alpha   90.00
_cell.angle_beta   90.00
_cell.angle_gamma   90.00
#
_symmetry.space_group_name_H-M   'P 1'
#
loop_
_entity.id
_entity.type
_entity.pdbx_description
1 polymer ?
#
loop_
_entity_poly.entity_id
_entity_poly.type
_entity_poly.pdbx_seq_one_letter_code
_entity_poly.pdbx_strand_id
1 'polypeptide(L)'
;MRVVFHPEAHAEMIEQARYYENKSSGLGSDFLDAIEGIARRIAQSPRAAAIERADIRKRLVSGFPITILYEIQPDRIFIASVMHQHRRPGYWLKRVE
;
A
#
# COMPACT_ATOMS: atom_id res chain seq x y z
N MET A 1 -2.44 15.33 -4.68
CA MET A 1 -3.05 14.43 -5.70
C MET A 1 -3.98 13.44 -5.03
N ARG A 2 -5.00 13.02 -5.74
CA ARG A 2 -5.93 12.01 -5.28
C ARG A 2 -5.26 10.63 -5.23
N VAL A 3 -5.52 9.87 -4.18
CA VAL A 3 -5.00 8.51 -4.04
C VAL A 3 -6.14 7.52 -4.29
N VAL A 4 -5.91 6.58 -5.19
CA VAL A 4 -6.89 5.57 -5.58
C VAL A 4 -6.24 4.19 -5.45
N PHE A 5 -6.97 3.24 -4.86
CA PHE A 5 -6.49 1.87 -4.71
C PHE A 5 -7.01 1.01 -5.87
N HIS A 6 -6.13 0.18 -6.41
CA HIS A 6 -6.59 -0.94 -7.24
C HIS A 6 -7.53 -1.81 -6.39
N PRO A 7 -8.62 -2.34 -6.96
CA PRO A 7 -9.58 -3.16 -6.18
C PRO A 7 -8.93 -4.29 -5.40
N GLU A 8 -7.94 -4.96 -5.97
CA GLU A 8 -7.23 -6.04 -5.27
C GLU A 8 -6.31 -5.52 -4.18
N ALA A 9 -5.75 -4.32 -4.34
CA ALA A 9 -4.97 -3.68 -3.27
C ALA A 9 -5.87 -3.32 -2.09
N HIS A 10 -7.06 -2.81 -2.37
CA HIS A 10 -8.04 -2.52 -1.35
C HIS A 10 -8.45 -3.80 -0.60
N ALA A 11 -8.71 -4.88 -1.34
CA ALA A 11 -9.04 -6.17 -0.75
C ALA A 11 -7.91 -6.69 0.14
N GLU A 12 -6.66 -6.54 -0.29
CA GLU A 12 -5.49 -6.91 0.51
C GLU A 12 -5.45 -6.15 1.83
N MET A 13 -5.72 -4.85 1.77
CA MET A 13 -5.75 -4.01 2.97
C MET A 13 -6.81 -4.48 3.96
N ILE A 14 -8.02 -4.74 3.49
CA ILE A 14 -9.12 -5.19 4.35
C ILE A 14 -8.81 -6.55 4.95
N GLU A 15 -8.30 -7.48 4.16
CA GLU A 15 -7.97 -8.83 4.63
C GLU A 15 -6.89 -8.77 5.72
N GLN A 16 -5.87 -7.95 5.54
CA GLN A 16 -4.82 -7.81 6.53
C GLN A 16 -5.32 -7.12 7.81
N ALA A 17 -6.21 -6.14 7.68
CA ALA A 17 -6.82 -5.51 8.85
C ALA A 17 -7.59 -6.53 9.69
N ARG A 18 -8.32 -7.44 9.04
CA ARG A 18 -9.02 -8.52 9.75
C ARG A 18 -8.05 -9.46 10.44
N TYR A 19 -6.97 -9.80 9.77
CA TYR A 19 -5.92 -10.66 10.34
C TYR A 19 -5.37 -10.04 11.64
N TYR A 20 -5.03 -8.76 11.60
CA TYR A 20 -4.48 -8.09 12.78
C TYR A 20 -5.51 -7.94 13.88
N GLU A 21 -6.76 -7.65 13.54
CA GLU A 21 -7.83 -7.53 14.54
C GLU A 21 -8.06 -8.86 15.26
N ASN A 22 -7.95 -9.98 14.55
CA ASN A 22 -8.05 -11.30 15.13
C ASN A 22 -6.87 -11.63 16.04
N LYS A 23 -5.72 -10.97 15.84
CA LYS A 23 -4.55 -11.15 16.71
C LYS A 23 -4.70 -10.38 18.02
N SER A 24 -5.23 -9.17 17.95
CA SER A 24 -5.37 -8.30 19.12
C SER A 24 -6.43 -7.24 18.84
N SER A 25 -7.33 -7.07 19.79
CA SER A 25 -8.39 -6.08 19.67
C SER A 25 -7.80 -4.68 19.46
N GLY A 26 -8.26 -3.96 18.44
CA GLY A 26 -7.78 -2.62 18.09
C GLY A 26 -6.60 -2.62 17.13
N LEU A 27 -5.94 -3.75 16.91
CA LEU A 27 -4.76 -3.79 16.05
C LEU A 27 -5.13 -3.60 14.57
N GLY A 28 -6.29 -4.07 14.15
CA GLY A 28 -6.78 -3.84 12.79
C GLY A 28 -7.01 -2.36 12.52
N SER A 29 -7.56 -1.64 13.49
CA SER A 29 -7.74 -0.20 13.39
C SER A 29 -6.40 0.52 13.32
N ASP A 30 -5.44 0.11 14.13
CA ASP A 30 -4.07 0.67 14.11
C ASP A 30 -3.42 0.47 12.74
N PHE A 31 -3.61 -0.71 12.14
CA PHE A 31 -3.11 -0.99 10.81
C PHE A 31 -3.72 -0.06 9.77
N LEU A 32 -5.04 0.10 9.78
CA LEU A 32 -5.73 0.99 8.84
C LEU A 32 -5.28 2.44 9.00
N ASP A 33 -5.06 2.90 10.23
CA ASP A 33 -4.54 4.23 10.50
C ASP A 33 -3.13 4.41 9.92
N ALA A 34 -2.29 3.38 10.05
CA ALA A 34 -0.94 3.40 9.49
C ALA A 34 -0.97 3.50 7.96
N ILE A 35 -1.85 2.73 7.31
CA ILE A 35 -2.04 2.80 5.85
C ILE A 35 -2.51 4.19 5.43
N GLU A 36 -3.48 4.76 6.13
CA GLU A 36 -3.98 6.10 5.82
C GLU A 36 -2.87 7.15 5.97
N GLY A 37 -2.05 7.04 7.01
CA GLY A 37 -0.93 7.94 7.22
C GLY A 37 0.09 7.88 6.09
N ILE A 38 0.42 6.68 5.61
CA ILE A 38 1.32 6.50 4.48
C ILE A 38 0.70 7.06 3.20
N ALA A 39 -0.59 6.83 2.97
CA ALA A 39 -1.28 7.36 1.79
C ALA A 39 -1.22 8.90 1.76
N ARG A 40 -1.38 9.54 2.91
CA ARG A 40 -1.25 11.01 3.00
C ARG A 40 0.17 11.47 2.68
N ARG A 41 1.19 10.78 3.18
CA ARG A 41 2.60 11.11 2.88
C ARG A 41 2.91 10.95 1.40
N ILE A 42 2.41 9.88 0.78
CA ILE A 42 2.56 9.66 -0.65
C ILE A 42 1.92 10.81 -1.43
N ALA A 43 0.70 11.22 -1.04
CA ALA A 43 0.01 12.31 -1.71
C ALA A 43 0.79 13.63 -1.62
N GLN A 44 1.46 13.87 -0.49
CA GLN A 44 2.23 15.10 -0.26
C GLN A 44 3.57 15.10 -0.99
N SER A 45 4.24 13.95 -1.07
CA SER A 45 5.59 13.84 -1.63
C SER A 45 5.74 12.52 -2.41
N PRO A 46 5.01 12.39 -3.53
CA PRO A 46 4.95 11.09 -4.23
C PRO A 46 6.30 10.63 -4.79
N ARG A 47 7.21 11.55 -5.08
CA ARG A 47 8.52 11.22 -5.66
C ARG A 47 9.60 10.98 -4.62
N ALA A 48 9.29 11.13 -3.33
CA ALA A 48 10.27 10.93 -2.26
C ALA A 48 10.59 9.45 -2.03
N ALA A 49 9.69 8.55 -2.38
CA ALA A 49 9.88 7.12 -2.15
C ALA A 49 10.79 6.50 -3.20
N ALA A 50 11.47 5.41 -2.81
CA ALA A 50 12.35 4.67 -3.70
C ALA A 50 11.57 4.00 -4.83
N ILE A 51 12.22 3.92 -6.00
CA ILE A 51 11.67 3.19 -7.13
C ILE A 51 11.96 1.70 -6.90
N GLU A 52 10.91 0.89 -7.02
CA GLU A 52 11.04 -0.56 -6.90
C GLU A 52 11.34 -1.19 -8.26
N ARG A 53 10.55 -0.82 -9.28
CA ARG A 53 10.67 -1.41 -10.61
C ARG A 53 9.91 -0.52 -11.60
N ALA A 54 10.54 -0.20 -12.75
CA ALA A 54 9.96 0.69 -13.76
C ALA A 54 9.47 2.00 -13.10
N ASP A 55 8.20 2.32 -13.20
CA ASP A 55 7.61 3.53 -12.61
C ASP A 55 6.95 3.28 -11.25
N ILE A 56 7.14 2.09 -10.69
CA ILE A 56 6.51 1.71 -9.42
C ILE A 56 7.42 2.06 -8.27
N ARG A 57 6.86 2.78 -7.31
CA ARG A 57 7.56 3.17 -6.08
C ARG A 57 7.04 2.40 -4.90
N LYS A 58 7.85 2.33 -3.83
CA LYS A 58 7.47 1.59 -2.63
C LYS A 58 7.63 2.44 -1.38
N ARG A 59 6.73 2.21 -0.42
CA ARG A 59 6.79 2.76 0.92
C ARG A 59 6.54 1.66 1.93
N LEU A 60 7.42 1.55 2.92
CA LEU A 60 7.22 0.63 4.03
C LEU A 60 6.20 1.21 5.00
N VAL A 61 5.38 0.34 5.57
CA VAL A 61 4.40 0.72 6.59
C VAL A 61 5.02 0.49 7.95
N SER A 62 5.26 1.57 8.70
CA SER A 62 5.91 1.49 10.00
C SER A 62 5.12 0.62 10.98
N GLY A 63 5.80 -0.32 11.62
CA GLY A 63 5.20 -1.22 12.62
C GLY A 63 4.55 -2.47 12.05
N PHE A 64 4.52 -2.64 10.72
CA PHE A 64 3.91 -3.79 10.07
C PHE A 64 4.81 -4.30 8.94
N PRO A 65 4.81 -5.62 8.67
CA PRO A 65 5.62 -6.18 7.57
C PRO A 65 4.93 -5.99 6.22
N ILE A 66 4.58 -4.77 5.90
CA ILE A 66 3.75 -4.39 4.76
C ILE A 66 4.44 -3.30 3.96
N THR A 67 4.39 -3.43 2.63
CA THR A 67 4.89 -2.43 1.70
C THR A 67 3.76 -1.98 0.79
N ILE A 68 3.61 -0.67 0.62
CA ILE A 68 2.69 -0.12 -0.36
C ILE A 68 3.47 0.12 -1.65
N LEU A 69 2.93 -0.40 -2.76
CA LEU A 69 3.47 -0.20 -4.10
C LEU A 69 2.52 0.68 -4.87
N TYR A 70 3.05 1.75 -5.49
CA TYR A 70 2.19 2.72 -6.17
C TYR A 70 2.84 3.30 -7.42
N GLU A 71 2.00 3.83 -8.29
CA GLU A 71 2.39 4.49 -9.52
C GLU A 71 1.88 5.93 -9.51
N ILE A 72 2.73 6.86 -9.90
CA ILE A 72 2.32 8.26 -10.07
C ILE A 72 1.74 8.37 -11.49
N GLN A 73 0.44 8.65 -11.59
CA GLN A 73 -0.26 8.86 -12.84
C GLN A 73 -0.50 10.36 -13.05
N PRO A 74 -0.86 10.81 -14.25
CA PRO A 74 -0.98 12.26 -14.51
C PRO A 74 -1.93 13.00 -13.58
N ASP A 75 -3.01 12.36 -13.15
CA ASP A 75 -4.07 13.00 -12.37
C ASP A 75 -4.29 12.37 -10.99
N ARG A 76 -3.54 11.32 -10.64
CA ARG A 76 -3.76 10.58 -9.39
C ARG A 76 -2.55 9.75 -9.03
N ILE A 77 -2.54 9.28 -7.80
CA ILE A 77 -1.63 8.24 -7.34
C ILE A 77 -2.41 6.94 -7.26
N PHE A 78 -1.93 5.92 -7.96
CA PHE A 78 -2.59 4.63 -8.04
C PHE A 78 -1.85 3.60 -7.19
N ILE A 79 -2.49 3.15 -6.12
CA ILE A 79 -1.91 2.13 -5.25
C ILE A 79 -2.19 0.76 -5.85
N ALA A 80 -1.13 0.09 -6.29
CA ALA A 80 -1.22 -1.19 -6.97
C ALA A 80 -1.29 -2.37 -6.00
N SER A 81 -0.67 -2.22 -4.83
CA SER A 81 -0.58 -3.33 -3.89
C SER A 81 -0.34 -2.86 -2.46
N VAL A 82 -0.96 -3.56 -1.52
CA VAL A 82 -0.67 -3.50 -0.09
C VAL A 82 -0.06 -4.86 0.23
N MET A 83 1.25 -4.95 0.04
CA MET A 83 1.96 -6.23 -0.06
C MET A 83 2.58 -6.65 1.27
N HIS A 84 2.22 -7.86 1.72
CA HIS A 84 2.95 -8.49 2.82
C HIS A 84 4.35 -8.90 2.33
N GLN A 85 5.37 -8.76 3.20
CA GLN A 85 6.75 -9.03 2.82
C GLN A 85 7.02 -10.46 2.36
N HIS A 86 6.14 -11.42 2.71
CA HIS A 86 6.27 -12.82 2.29
C HIS A 86 5.59 -13.15 0.97
N ARG A 87 4.93 -12.18 0.34
CA ARG A 87 4.32 -12.42 -0.97
C ARG A 87 5.40 -12.55 -2.04
N ARG A 88 5.09 -13.31 -3.09
CA ARG A 88 6.01 -13.49 -4.22
C ARG A 88 6.30 -12.16 -4.90
N PRO A 89 7.56 -11.83 -5.16
CA PRO A 89 7.91 -10.58 -5.85
C PRO A 89 7.21 -10.48 -7.20
N GLY A 90 6.68 -9.29 -7.51
CA GLY A 90 6.08 -9.00 -8.80
C GLY A 90 4.67 -9.54 -9.02
N TYR A 91 4.02 -10.16 -8.03
CA TYR A 91 2.67 -10.70 -8.20
C TYR A 91 1.65 -9.63 -8.60
N TRP A 92 1.94 -8.36 -8.31
CA TRP A 92 1.08 -7.21 -8.58
C TRP A 92 1.27 -6.61 -9.99
N LEU A 93 2.23 -7.11 -10.77
CA LEU A 93 2.62 -6.48 -12.06
C LEU A 93 1.46 -6.32 -13.02
N LYS A 94 0.56 -7.28 -13.10
CA LYS A 94 -0.58 -7.21 -14.01
C LYS A 94 -1.54 -6.06 -13.68
N ARG A 95 -1.48 -5.57 -12.44
CA ARG A 95 -2.37 -4.48 -11.98
C ARG A 95 -2.00 -3.12 -12.56
N VAL A 96 -0.78 -2.99 -13.07
CA VAL A 96 -0.25 -1.72 -13.60
C VAL A 96 0.11 -1.80 -15.09
N GLU A 97 -0.17 -2.89 -15.74
CA GLU A 97 0.03 -3.05 -17.18
C GLU A 97 -0.99 -2.29 -18.00
#